data_ea4b3f479938e5f09036122a6044a9ad
#
_entry.id   ea4b3f479938e5f09036122a6044a9ad
#
_cell.length_a   1.000
_cell.length_b   1.000
_cell.length_c   1.000
_cell.angle_alpha   90.00
_cell.angle_beta   90.00
_cell.angle_gamma   90.00
#
_symmetry.space_group_name_H-M   'P 1'
#
loop_
_entity.id
_entity.type
_entity.pdbx_description
1 polymer ?
#
loop_
_entity_poly.entity_id
_entity_poly.type
_entity_poly.pdbx_seq_one_letter_code
_entity_poly.pdbx_strand_id
1 'polypeptide(L)'
;MKHPHLIPRKSGKKTYFHFRSKIPIDLIPTLSSRKEFQISLKNVSNKETLLVSVSLQTFTKQLFNDIRKGMKTLTLEDVKEILKVVV
;
A
#
# COMPACT_ATOMS: atom_id res chain seq x y z
N MET A 1 4.27 19.33 -5.18
CA MET A 1 3.37 18.45 -5.95
C MET A 1 2.84 17.35 -5.05
N LYS A 2 1.54 17.20 -5.01
CA LYS A 2 0.92 16.18 -4.17
C LYS A 2 0.90 14.84 -4.89
N HIS A 3 1.40 13.80 -4.23
CA HIS A 3 1.34 12.46 -4.77
C HIS A 3 0.07 11.78 -4.24
N PRO A 4 -0.82 11.25 -5.10
CA PRO A 4 -2.12 10.74 -4.66
C PRO A 4 -2.07 9.54 -3.72
N HIS A 5 -0.97 8.79 -3.73
CA HIS A 5 -0.81 7.62 -2.89
C HIS A 5 0.01 7.88 -1.63
N LEU A 6 0.42 9.11 -1.39
CA LEU A 6 1.22 9.46 -0.23
C LEU A 6 0.46 10.43 0.68
N ILE A 7 0.36 10.08 1.95
CA ILE A 7 -0.27 10.90 2.97
C ILE A 7 0.81 11.33 3.96
N PRO A 8 1.05 12.65 4.14
CA PRO A 8 2.04 13.11 5.11
C PRO A 8 1.54 12.89 6.54
N ARG A 9 2.46 12.45 7.41
CA ARG A 9 2.22 12.28 8.84
C ARG A 9 3.36 12.92 9.60
N LYS A 10 3.06 13.44 10.78
CA LYS A 10 4.08 14.04 11.63
C LYS A 10 4.32 13.17 12.86
N SER A 11 5.60 13.01 13.20
CA SER A 11 6.02 12.34 14.42
C SER A 11 7.07 13.23 15.08
N GLY A 12 6.67 14.01 16.09
CA GLY A 12 7.53 15.01 16.69
C GLY A 12 7.91 16.09 15.68
N LYS A 13 9.21 16.29 15.44
CA LYS A 13 9.69 17.27 14.48
C LYS A 13 9.89 16.70 13.07
N LYS A 14 9.65 15.39 12.88
CA LYS A 14 9.89 14.74 11.60
C LYS A 14 8.58 14.51 10.86
N THR A 15 8.63 14.62 9.54
CA THR A 15 7.51 14.27 8.66
C THR A 15 7.86 12.97 7.95
N TYR A 16 6.94 12.04 7.94
CA TYR A 16 7.06 10.80 7.17
C TYR A 16 5.77 10.59 6.39
N PHE A 17 5.74 9.58 5.54
CA PHE A 17 4.58 9.34 4.68
C PHE A 17 3.97 7.97 4.95
N HIS A 18 2.65 7.88 4.71
CA HIS A 18 1.95 6.61 4.59
C HIS A 18 1.62 6.39 3.12
N PHE A 19 1.85 5.17 2.64
CA PHE A 19 1.37 4.77 1.32
C PHE A 19 -0.09 4.34 1.47
N ARG A 20 -0.97 4.96 0.69
CA ARG A 20 -2.40 4.65 0.69
C ARG A 20 -2.79 4.05 -0.65
N SER A 21 -3.52 2.95 -0.63
CA SER A 21 -4.04 2.34 -1.84
C SER A 21 -5.52 1.98 -1.66
N LYS A 22 -6.31 2.27 -2.68
CA LYS A 22 -7.71 1.88 -2.71
C LYS A 22 -7.83 0.41 -3.11
N ILE A 23 -8.77 -0.29 -2.47
CA ILE A 23 -9.06 -1.67 -2.80
C ILE A 23 -10.13 -1.68 -3.89
N PRO A 24 -9.92 -2.41 -5.02
CA PRO A 24 -10.95 -2.52 -6.05
C PRO A 24 -12.28 -2.99 -5.49
N ILE A 25 -13.37 -2.44 -5.97
CA ILE A 25 -14.72 -2.73 -5.47
C ILE A 25 -15.01 -4.23 -5.49
N ASP A 26 -14.59 -4.93 -6.54
CA ASP A 26 -14.81 -6.36 -6.68
C ASP A 26 -14.03 -7.20 -5.67
N LEU A 27 -12.98 -6.67 -5.08
CA LEU A 27 -12.16 -7.37 -4.11
C LEU A 27 -12.46 -6.99 -2.65
N ILE A 28 -13.25 -5.95 -2.41
CA ILE A 28 -13.58 -5.52 -1.05
C ILE A 28 -14.19 -6.66 -0.21
N PRO A 29 -15.22 -7.40 -0.69
CA PRO A 29 -15.78 -8.48 0.11
C PRO A 29 -14.80 -9.62 0.37
N THR A 30 -13.88 -9.85 -0.57
CA THR A 30 -12.89 -10.92 -0.46
C THR A 30 -11.80 -10.60 0.55
N LEU A 31 -11.34 -9.35 0.56
CA LEU A 31 -10.18 -8.96 1.38
C LEU A 31 -10.58 -8.52 2.79
N SER A 32 -11.50 -7.54 2.97
CA SER A 32 -11.82 -7.10 4.33
C SER A 32 -12.90 -6.08 4.32
N SER A 33 -13.87 -5.92 3.86
CA SER A 33 -14.91 -4.87 3.98
C SER A 33 -14.37 -3.43 4.00
N ARG A 34 -13.07 -3.23 3.88
CA ARG A 34 -12.46 -1.90 3.86
C ARG A 34 -12.28 -1.41 2.44
N LYS A 35 -12.38 -0.09 2.26
CA LYS A 35 -12.27 0.52 0.93
C LYS A 35 -10.82 0.84 0.57
N GLU A 36 -9.93 0.93 1.55
CA GLU A 36 -8.53 1.27 1.32
C GLU A 36 -7.66 0.72 2.45
N PHE A 37 -6.33 0.71 2.21
CA PHE A 37 -5.37 0.37 3.23
C PHE A 37 -4.18 1.33 3.19
N GLN A 38 -3.43 1.39 4.28
CA GLN A 38 -2.26 2.25 4.40
C GLN A 38 -1.07 1.46 4.95
N ILE A 39 0.12 1.81 4.49
CA ILE A 39 1.38 1.24 4.97
C ILE A 39 2.28 2.38 5.37
N SER A 40 2.83 2.32 6.60
CA SER A 40 3.75 3.34 7.09
C SER A 40 5.07 3.27 6.35
N LEU A 41 5.56 4.41 5.86
CA LEU A 41 6.87 4.54 5.25
C LEU A 41 7.84 5.27 6.18
N LYS A 42 7.64 5.13 7.49
CA LYS A 42 8.45 5.82 8.50
C LYS A 42 9.94 5.49 8.38
N ASN A 43 10.28 4.27 7.96
CA ASN A 43 11.65 3.82 7.83
C ASN A 43 12.28 4.15 6.48
N VAL A 44 11.53 4.81 5.59
CA VAL A 44 12.00 5.17 4.26
C VAL A 44 12.40 6.64 4.26
N SER A 45 13.57 6.96 3.71
CA SER A 45 13.99 8.35 3.61
C SER A 45 13.05 9.13 2.69
N ASN A 46 12.87 10.43 2.98
CA ASN A 46 11.98 11.25 2.16
C ASN A 46 12.41 11.31 0.69
N LYS A 47 13.70 11.15 0.42
CA LYS A 47 14.22 11.12 -0.95
C LYS A 47 13.78 9.89 -1.72
N GLU A 48 13.58 8.77 -1.04
CA GLU A 48 13.22 7.50 -1.67
C GLU A 48 11.70 7.23 -1.65
N THR A 49 10.95 8.03 -0.91
CA THR A 49 9.52 7.80 -0.71
C THR A 49 8.76 7.68 -2.03
N LEU A 50 9.05 8.55 -3.00
CA LEU A 50 8.37 8.51 -4.29
C LEU A 50 8.66 7.22 -5.05
N LEU A 51 9.93 6.81 -5.08
CA LEU A 51 10.32 5.57 -5.75
C LEU A 51 9.68 4.35 -5.10
N VAL A 52 9.68 4.31 -3.77
CA VAL A 52 9.04 3.24 -3.02
C VAL A 52 7.54 3.22 -3.29
N SER A 53 6.89 4.38 -3.35
CA SER A 53 5.47 4.47 -3.66
C SER A 53 5.15 3.88 -5.04
N VAL A 54 5.95 4.19 -6.05
CA VAL A 54 5.76 3.64 -7.40
C VAL A 54 5.92 2.12 -7.39
N SER A 55 6.93 1.61 -6.69
CA SER A 55 7.12 0.16 -6.56
C SER A 55 5.94 -0.51 -5.87
N LEU A 56 5.45 0.09 -4.77
CA LEU A 56 4.31 -0.43 -4.04
C LEU A 56 3.04 -0.45 -4.90
N GLN A 57 2.83 0.58 -5.72
CA GLN A 57 1.69 0.61 -6.65
C GLN A 57 1.75 -0.57 -7.63
N THR A 58 2.91 -0.83 -8.18
CA THR A 58 3.10 -1.92 -9.15
C THR A 58 2.84 -3.28 -8.49
N PHE A 59 3.43 -3.52 -7.33
CA PHE A 59 3.22 -4.76 -6.58
C PHE A 59 1.77 -4.93 -6.14
N THR A 60 1.13 -3.85 -5.70
CA THR A 60 -0.26 -3.87 -5.28
C THR A 60 -1.18 -4.28 -6.44
N LYS A 61 -0.97 -3.69 -7.62
CA LYS A 61 -1.73 -4.06 -8.81
C LYS A 61 -1.57 -5.53 -9.15
N GLN A 62 -0.33 -6.01 -9.09
CA GLN A 62 -0.04 -7.41 -9.40
C GLN A 62 -0.72 -8.35 -8.42
N LEU A 63 -0.67 -8.04 -7.11
CA LEU A 63 -1.32 -8.85 -6.08
C LEU A 63 -2.83 -8.88 -6.28
N PHE A 64 -3.45 -7.74 -6.55
CA PHE A 64 -4.89 -7.70 -6.78
C PHE A 64 -5.29 -8.50 -8.02
N ASN A 65 -4.50 -8.43 -9.09
CA ASN A 65 -4.76 -9.24 -10.29
C ASN A 65 -4.64 -10.73 -9.99
N ASP A 66 -3.64 -11.14 -9.23
CA ASP A 66 -3.45 -12.54 -8.85
C ASP A 66 -4.62 -13.06 -8.02
N ILE A 67 -5.10 -12.26 -7.08
CA ILE A 67 -6.26 -12.61 -6.25
C ILE A 67 -7.51 -12.73 -7.14
N ARG A 68 -7.70 -11.78 -8.06
CA ARG A 68 -8.86 -11.76 -8.96
C ARG A 68 -8.90 -12.98 -9.88
N LYS A 69 -7.72 -13.45 -10.31
CA LYS A 69 -7.62 -14.64 -11.15
C LYS A 69 -7.70 -15.95 -10.36
N GLY A 70 -7.82 -15.86 -9.03
CA GLY A 70 -7.86 -17.04 -8.18
C GLY A 70 -6.51 -17.73 -8.00
N MET A 71 -5.43 -17.08 -8.40
CA MET A 71 -4.07 -17.66 -8.28
C MET A 71 -3.55 -17.62 -6.85
N LYS A 72 -4.07 -16.69 -6.03
CA LYS A 72 -3.69 -16.56 -4.63
C LYS A 72 -4.91 -16.29 -3.78
N THR A 73 -4.94 -16.89 -2.60
CA THR A 73 -5.94 -16.59 -1.57
C THR A 73 -5.24 -15.82 -0.46
N LEU A 74 -5.44 -14.49 -0.45
CA LEU A 74 -4.77 -13.61 0.49
C LEU A 74 -5.79 -12.80 1.27
N THR A 75 -5.48 -12.55 2.54
CA THR A 75 -6.23 -11.58 3.35
C THR A 75 -5.58 -10.21 3.18
N LEU A 76 -6.25 -9.15 3.64
CA LEU A 76 -5.67 -7.81 3.61
C LEU A 76 -4.39 -7.74 4.43
N GLU A 77 -4.33 -8.45 5.56
CA GLU A 77 -3.12 -8.50 6.38
C GLU A 77 -1.96 -9.14 5.61
N ASP A 78 -2.24 -10.21 4.84
CA ASP A 78 -1.22 -10.85 4.01
C ASP A 78 -0.68 -9.88 2.96
N VAL A 79 -1.56 -9.12 2.31
CA VAL A 79 -1.15 -8.12 1.31
C VAL A 79 -0.26 -7.07 1.96
N LYS A 80 -0.63 -6.57 3.12
CA LYS A 80 0.16 -5.56 3.84
C LYS A 80 1.53 -6.10 4.25
N GLU A 81 1.60 -7.34 4.71
CA GLU A 81 2.88 -7.96 5.10
C GLU A 81 3.81 -8.13 3.89
N ILE A 82 3.28 -8.57 2.76
CA ILE A 82 4.06 -8.70 1.53
C ILE A 82 4.62 -7.33 1.11
N LEU A 83 3.80 -6.29 1.16
CA LEU A 83 4.23 -4.96 0.75
C LEU A 83 5.25 -4.36 1.71
N LYS A 84 5.17 -4.68 3.01
CA LYS A 84 6.16 -4.23 3.99
C LYS A 84 7.56 -4.76 3.72
N VAL A 85 7.67 -5.92 3.11
CA VAL A 85 8.98 -6.51 2.76
C VAL A 85 9.66 -5.72 1.64
N VAL A 86 8.89 -5.06 0.79
CA VAL A 86 9.41 -4.25 -0.31
C VAL A 86 9.99 -2.93 0.17
N VAL A 87 9.55 -2.44 1.32
CA VAL A 87 9.92 -1.13 1.86
C VAL A 87 11.30 -1.12 2.57
#